data_4d90f74ad7040410c181e62e7a0a246f
#
_entry.id   4d90f74ad7040410c181e62e7a0a246f
#
_cell.length_a   1.000
_cell.length_b   1.000
_cell.length_c   1.000
_cell.angle_alpha   90.00
_cell.angle_beta   90.00
_cell.angle_gamma   90.00
#
_symmetry.space_group_name_H-M   'P 1'
#
loop_
_entity.id
_entity.type
_entity.pdbx_description
1 polymer ?
#
loop_
_entity_poly.entity_id
_entity_poly.type
_entity_poly.pdbx_seq_one_letter_code
_entity_poly.pdbx_strand_id
1 'polypeptide(L)'
;MARKKKSLSAAVSSELKKGFDLNGFKEKKGLNSNVKFKEQEWIPLSDAFSDVLSVPGIPLGHIVLLRGHSDTGKTTALLEAAVAAQKRGIMPVFIITEMKWSWEHAKMMGLEVEEVVDEETGEILDYTGNFLYVDRETIHTIEDVAAFILDLIDEQKKMNLPVDLMFLWDSIGSVPCEMSVKSNKNNNEWNAGAMSTQFGNNVNQRITLSRKESSPFTNTLVCINKVWTQKPATPMGQPKLMNKGGFAMWFDATFVITFGNVANAGTSKIKAIKDGKQVEFAKRTNIQIDKNHINGVQTKGRIVMTPHGFINDDEKALKQYKKDHTADWKKILGGEDFNIIEEDSPEMDIESFAEEPQ
;
A
#
# COMPACT_ATOMS: atom_id res chain seq x y z
N MET A 1 35.74 -23.03 -51.81
CA MET A 1 35.06 -21.73 -52.02
C MET A 1 34.22 -21.39 -50.80
N ALA A 2 34.73 -20.54 -49.92
CA ALA A 2 34.01 -20.12 -48.71
C ALA A 2 33.17 -18.86 -49.01
N ARG A 3 31.84 -18.99 -49.01
CA ARG A 3 30.92 -17.84 -49.11
C ARG A 3 31.00 -17.02 -47.82
N LYS A 4 31.58 -15.82 -47.88
CA LYS A 4 31.48 -14.81 -46.80
C LYS A 4 30.00 -14.45 -46.57
N LYS A 5 29.43 -14.85 -45.44
CA LYS A 5 28.18 -14.28 -44.91
C LYS A 5 28.45 -12.81 -44.54
N LYS A 6 28.09 -11.84 -45.37
CA LYS A 6 27.96 -10.44 -44.94
C LYS A 6 26.91 -10.38 -43.87
N SER A 7 27.27 -9.90 -42.67
CA SER A 7 26.32 -9.76 -41.58
C SER A 7 25.21 -8.74 -41.99
N LEU A 8 23.96 -9.09 -41.83
CA LEU A 8 22.79 -8.23 -42.07
C LEU A 8 22.92 -6.88 -41.33
N SER A 9 23.61 -6.87 -40.19
CA SER A 9 23.82 -5.67 -39.35
C SER A 9 24.66 -4.58 -40.06
N ALA A 10 25.62 -4.94 -40.90
CA ALA A 10 26.48 -3.97 -41.60
C ALA A 10 25.74 -3.32 -42.80
N ALA A 11 24.83 -4.03 -43.46
CA ALA A 11 24.01 -3.48 -44.52
C ALA A 11 22.93 -2.52 -43.98
N VAL A 12 22.25 -2.88 -42.89
CA VAL A 12 21.26 -2.03 -42.21
C VAL A 12 21.89 -0.76 -41.65
N SER A 13 23.10 -0.83 -41.07
CA SER A 13 23.79 0.35 -40.56
C SER A 13 24.32 1.29 -41.68
N SER A 14 24.56 0.81 -42.88
CA SER A 14 24.98 1.65 -44.02
C SER A 14 23.79 2.34 -44.71
N GLU A 15 22.61 1.74 -44.70
CA GLU A 15 21.38 2.39 -45.20
C GLU A 15 20.83 3.44 -44.22
N LEU A 16 20.94 3.20 -42.89
CA LEU A 16 20.59 4.19 -41.88
C LEU A 16 21.48 5.47 -41.95
N LYS A 17 22.66 5.39 -42.54
CA LYS A 17 23.52 6.55 -42.75
C LYS A 17 23.18 7.39 -43.99
N LYS A 18 22.26 6.93 -44.84
CA LYS A 18 21.83 7.64 -46.06
C LYS A 18 20.45 8.23 -45.90
N GLY A 19 20.31 9.26 -45.03
CA GLY A 19 19.18 10.16 -45.13
C GLY A 19 17.82 9.69 -44.56
N PHE A 20 17.81 8.72 -43.61
CA PHE A 20 16.56 8.40 -42.90
C PHE A 20 16.20 9.54 -41.95
N ASP A 21 15.11 10.24 -42.25
CA ASP A 21 14.53 11.25 -41.37
C ASP A 21 13.80 10.59 -40.18
N LEU A 22 14.54 10.35 -39.10
CA LEU A 22 14.02 9.77 -37.87
C LEU A 22 12.96 10.69 -37.22
N ASN A 23 13.13 12.00 -37.31
CA ASN A 23 12.20 12.94 -36.65
C ASN A 23 10.88 12.98 -37.41
N GLY A 24 10.89 13.11 -38.74
CA GLY A 24 9.67 13.02 -39.54
C GLY A 24 8.97 11.68 -39.42
N PHE A 25 9.74 10.55 -39.28
CA PHE A 25 9.13 9.25 -38.99
C PHE A 25 8.45 9.21 -37.61
N LYS A 26 9.09 9.76 -36.59
CA LYS A 26 8.53 9.85 -35.22
C LYS A 26 7.25 10.68 -35.21
N GLU A 27 7.26 11.85 -35.83
CA GLU A 27 6.08 12.72 -35.96
C GLU A 27 4.94 11.99 -36.68
N LYS A 28 5.21 11.43 -37.84
CA LYS A 28 4.20 10.70 -38.64
C LYS A 28 3.56 9.52 -37.90
N LYS A 29 4.32 8.88 -37.02
CA LYS A 29 3.85 7.74 -36.21
C LYS A 29 3.39 8.14 -34.80
N GLY A 30 3.46 9.40 -34.42
CA GLY A 30 3.17 9.85 -33.06
C GLY A 30 4.10 9.23 -32.00
N LEU A 31 5.34 8.88 -32.41
CA LEU A 31 6.33 8.25 -31.55
C LEU A 31 7.07 9.31 -30.72
N ASN A 32 7.39 8.98 -29.49
CA ASN A 32 8.09 9.88 -28.55
C ASN A 32 7.38 11.22 -28.27
N SER A 33 6.10 11.32 -28.61
CA SER A 33 5.28 12.41 -28.10
C SER A 33 5.04 12.19 -26.62
N ASN A 34 5.24 13.23 -25.84
CA ASN A 34 4.89 13.23 -24.41
C ASN A 34 5.60 12.13 -23.57
N VAL A 35 6.93 12.07 -23.69
CA VAL A 35 7.78 11.10 -22.95
C VAL A 35 8.23 11.61 -21.58
N LYS A 36 7.92 12.87 -21.24
CA LYS A 36 8.30 13.43 -19.95
C LYS A 36 7.35 13.01 -18.85
N PHE A 37 7.92 12.67 -17.72
CA PHE A 37 7.21 12.38 -16.50
C PHE A 37 7.45 13.51 -15.50
N LYS A 38 6.47 13.75 -14.61
CA LYS A 38 6.61 14.62 -13.44
C LYS A 38 7.75 14.13 -12.57
N GLU A 39 8.37 15.01 -11.82
CA GLU A 39 9.34 14.64 -10.79
C GLU A 39 8.68 13.69 -9.78
N GLN A 40 9.47 12.75 -9.25
CA GLN A 40 8.95 11.78 -8.29
C GLN A 40 8.70 12.46 -6.94
N GLU A 41 7.45 12.54 -6.58
CA GLU A 41 7.00 12.98 -5.27
C GLU A 41 6.63 11.81 -4.36
N TRP A 42 6.65 12.06 -3.05
CA TRP A 42 6.34 11.09 -2.02
C TRP A 42 5.33 11.67 -1.04
N ILE A 43 4.38 10.84 -0.60
CA ILE A 43 3.58 11.13 0.59
C ILE A 43 4.41 10.70 1.79
N PRO A 44 4.84 11.62 2.66
CA PRO A 44 5.59 11.26 3.85
C PRO A 44 4.70 10.47 4.81
N LEU A 45 5.27 9.41 5.38
CA LEU A 45 4.71 8.75 6.55
C LEU A 45 5.41 9.29 7.81
N SER A 46 5.22 8.66 8.96
CA SER A 46 5.92 9.05 10.19
C SER A 46 7.44 9.03 10.02
N ASP A 47 8.14 9.86 10.80
CA ASP A 47 9.61 9.88 10.81
C ASP A 47 10.18 8.49 11.11
N ALA A 48 9.56 7.75 12.03
CA ALA A 48 9.93 6.38 12.34
C ALA A 48 9.92 5.46 11.11
N PHE A 49 8.95 5.64 10.22
CA PHE A 49 8.86 4.86 8.99
C PHE A 49 10.00 5.21 8.02
N SER A 50 10.27 6.50 7.83
CA SER A 50 11.35 6.95 6.95
C SER A 50 12.74 6.61 7.50
N ASP A 51 12.94 6.68 8.81
CA ASP A 51 14.19 6.30 9.47
C ASP A 51 14.53 4.82 9.25
N VAL A 52 13.52 3.95 9.37
CA VAL A 52 13.72 2.50 9.21
C VAL A 52 13.86 2.09 7.75
N LEU A 53 13.05 2.64 6.84
CA LEU A 53 13.03 2.23 5.44
C LEU A 53 13.93 3.07 4.52
N SER A 54 14.51 4.16 5.01
CA SER A 54 15.37 5.06 4.23
C SER A 54 14.68 5.62 2.96
N VAL A 55 13.36 5.72 3.02
CA VAL A 55 12.50 6.35 2.01
C VAL A 55 11.45 7.24 2.69
N PRO A 56 11.02 8.35 2.07
CA PRO A 56 10.12 9.29 2.74
C PRO A 56 8.75 8.71 3.09
N GLY A 57 8.28 7.69 2.36
CA GLY A 57 6.94 7.13 2.56
C GLY A 57 6.38 6.47 1.30
N ILE A 58 5.18 6.85 0.87
CA ILE A 58 4.48 6.30 -0.29
C ILE A 58 4.80 7.11 -1.56
N PRO A 59 5.33 6.49 -2.63
CA PRO A 59 5.60 7.19 -3.88
C PRO A 59 4.31 7.51 -4.63
N LEU A 60 4.11 8.79 -5.00
CA LEU A 60 2.96 9.23 -5.79
C LEU A 60 3.03 8.74 -7.25
N GLY A 61 1.87 8.49 -7.82
CA GLY A 61 1.72 8.06 -9.21
C GLY A 61 2.03 6.59 -9.47
N HIS A 62 2.06 5.76 -8.43
CA HIS A 62 2.41 4.36 -8.52
C HIS A 62 1.38 3.43 -7.87
N ILE A 63 1.48 2.14 -8.21
CA ILE A 63 0.82 1.08 -7.45
C ILE A 63 1.78 0.64 -6.36
N VAL A 64 1.32 0.73 -5.11
CA VAL A 64 2.05 0.37 -3.89
C VAL A 64 1.34 -0.80 -3.21
N LEU A 65 2.08 -1.82 -2.84
CA LEU A 65 1.53 -2.98 -2.15
C LEU A 65 2.07 -3.06 -0.72
N LEU A 66 1.18 -2.99 0.26
CA LEU A 66 1.45 -3.24 1.67
C LEU A 66 1.04 -4.67 1.98
N ARG A 67 1.98 -5.60 2.12
CA ARG A 67 1.67 -7.01 2.36
C ARG A 67 2.16 -7.48 3.74
N GLY A 68 1.55 -8.53 4.27
CA GLY A 68 1.96 -9.12 5.55
C GLY A 68 0.85 -9.89 6.24
N HIS A 69 1.19 -10.58 7.32
CA HIS A 69 0.23 -11.27 8.19
C HIS A 69 -0.75 -10.27 8.84
N SER A 70 -1.84 -10.79 9.42
CA SER A 70 -2.77 -9.95 10.18
C SER A 70 -2.08 -9.26 11.35
N ASP A 71 -2.56 -8.06 11.71
CA ASP A 71 -2.12 -7.28 12.87
C ASP A 71 -0.63 -6.88 12.88
N THR A 72 -0.07 -6.63 11.69
CA THR A 72 1.33 -6.22 11.53
C THR A 72 1.53 -4.74 11.19
N GLY A 73 0.45 -3.93 11.12
CA GLY A 73 0.53 -2.48 10.89
C GLY A 73 0.21 -2.00 9.47
N LYS A 74 -0.27 -2.86 8.58
CA LYS A 74 -0.61 -2.47 7.20
C LYS A 74 -1.68 -1.38 7.12
N THR A 75 -2.77 -1.54 7.87
CA THR A 75 -3.85 -0.53 7.94
C THR A 75 -3.36 0.76 8.61
N THR A 76 -2.46 0.68 9.59
CA THR A 76 -1.80 1.86 10.18
C THR A 76 -1.02 2.64 9.13
N ALA A 77 -0.21 1.97 8.30
CA ALA A 77 0.53 2.63 7.21
C ALA A 77 -0.42 3.23 6.16
N LEU A 78 -1.53 2.56 5.86
CA LEU A 78 -2.55 3.07 4.93
C LEU A 78 -3.22 4.33 5.50
N LEU A 79 -3.53 4.36 6.80
CA LEU A 79 -4.10 5.52 7.47
C LEU A 79 -3.11 6.69 7.56
N GLU A 80 -1.84 6.46 7.88
CA GLU A 80 -0.81 7.50 7.83
C GLU A 80 -0.72 8.12 6.42
N ALA A 81 -0.78 7.29 5.38
CA ALA A 81 -0.79 7.77 4.00
C ALA A 81 -2.03 8.62 3.69
N ALA A 82 -3.22 8.22 4.17
CA ALA A 82 -4.45 8.98 3.99
C ALA A 82 -4.39 10.35 4.67
N VAL A 83 -3.95 10.39 5.92
CA VAL A 83 -3.78 11.64 6.69
C VAL A 83 -2.78 12.58 6.01
N ALA A 84 -1.65 12.06 5.56
CA ALA A 84 -0.65 12.85 4.87
C ALA A 84 -1.14 13.32 3.48
N ALA A 85 -1.97 12.52 2.79
CA ALA A 85 -2.61 12.91 1.53
C ALA A 85 -3.59 14.07 1.74
N GLN A 86 -4.50 13.99 2.72
CA GLN A 86 -5.43 15.08 3.05
C GLN A 86 -4.68 16.40 3.32
N LYS A 87 -3.63 16.38 4.14
CA LYS A 87 -2.81 17.57 4.44
C LYS A 87 -2.17 18.20 3.23
N ARG A 88 -2.02 17.47 2.13
CA ARG A 88 -1.46 17.95 0.86
C ARG A 88 -2.52 18.28 -0.19
N GLY A 89 -3.80 18.20 0.16
CA GLY A 89 -4.90 18.42 -0.77
C GLY A 89 -5.10 17.28 -1.79
N ILE A 90 -4.53 16.13 -1.55
CA ILE A 90 -4.78 14.90 -2.30
C ILE A 90 -5.98 14.21 -1.65
N MET A 91 -6.99 13.84 -2.43
CA MET A 91 -8.19 13.21 -1.90
C MET A 91 -7.97 11.73 -1.65
N PRO A 92 -8.05 11.26 -0.39
CA PRO A 92 -8.08 9.83 -0.09
C PRO A 92 -9.40 9.21 -0.57
N VAL A 93 -9.30 8.06 -1.22
CA VAL A 93 -10.44 7.28 -1.69
C VAL A 93 -10.36 5.91 -1.03
N PHE A 94 -11.14 5.71 0.03
CA PHE A 94 -11.15 4.46 0.78
C PHE A 94 -12.04 3.42 0.08
N ILE A 95 -11.45 2.25 -0.19
CA ILE A 95 -12.13 1.07 -0.73
C ILE A 95 -12.00 -0.04 0.32
N ILE A 96 -12.96 -0.11 1.23
CA ILE A 96 -12.88 -0.96 2.41
C ILE A 96 -13.70 -2.23 2.21
N THR A 97 -13.04 -3.27 1.79
CA THR A 97 -13.68 -4.55 1.48
C THR A 97 -13.57 -5.61 2.58
N GLU A 98 -12.86 -5.33 3.67
CA GLU A 98 -12.76 -6.24 4.84
C GLU A 98 -13.83 -6.04 5.91
N MET A 99 -14.60 -4.96 5.87
CA MET A 99 -15.62 -4.61 6.87
C MET A 99 -15.06 -4.51 8.31
N LYS A 100 -13.83 -3.99 8.44
CA LYS A 100 -13.12 -3.79 9.73
C LYS A 100 -12.70 -2.34 9.92
N TRP A 101 -13.43 -1.42 9.33
CA TRP A 101 -13.14 0.00 9.42
C TRP A 101 -13.57 0.56 10.77
N SER A 102 -12.79 1.48 11.34
CA SER A 102 -13.13 2.27 12.53
C SER A 102 -12.81 3.73 12.26
N TRP A 103 -13.85 4.54 12.26
CA TRP A 103 -13.72 5.99 12.12
C TRP A 103 -13.05 6.61 13.35
N GLU A 104 -13.25 6.06 14.55
CA GLU A 104 -12.58 6.49 15.78
C GLU A 104 -11.08 6.30 15.66
N HIS A 105 -10.64 5.16 15.14
CA HIS A 105 -9.22 4.91 14.90
C HIS A 105 -8.67 5.84 13.81
N ALA A 106 -9.40 6.06 12.73
CA ALA A 106 -8.99 6.99 11.67
C ALA A 106 -8.82 8.43 12.20
N LYS A 107 -9.76 8.90 13.04
CA LYS A 107 -9.65 10.20 13.72
C LYS A 107 -8.49 10.25 14.71
N MET A 108 -8.27 9.19 15.48
CA MET A 108 -7.12 9.07 16.39
C MET A 108 -5.79 9.17 15.66
N MET A 109 -5.71 8.62 14.45
CA MET A 109 -4.56 8.75 13.55
C MET A 109 -4.40 10.16 12.94
N GLY A 110 -5.41 11.02 13.08
CA GLY A 110 -5.40 12.40 12.59
C GLY A 110 -6.10 12.62 11.25
N LEU A 111 -6.92 11.66 10.79
CA LEU A 111 -7.77 11.86 9.61
C LEU A 111 -8.83 12.94 9.94
N GLU A 112 -8.95 13.94 9.09
CA GLU A 112 -9.96 14.98 9.21
C GLU A 112 -11.32 14.42 8.77
N VAL A 113 -12.20 14.23 9.75
CA VAL A 113 -13.54 13.64 9.59
C VAL A 113 -14.53 14.46 10.40
N GLU A 114 -15.64 14.83 9.78
CA GLU A 114 -16.77 15.48 10.42
C GLU A 114 -17.86 14.45 10.68
N GLU A 115 -18.49 14.54 11.85
CA GLU A 115 -19.63 13.70 12.24
C GLU A 115 -20.93 14.40 11.88
N VAL A 116 -21.79 13.71 11.13
CA VAL A 116 -23.16 14.11 10.92
C VAL A 116 -23.99 13.54 12.06
N VAL A 117 -24.46 14.40 12.96
CA VAL A 117 -25.11 13.99 14.19
C VAL A 117 -26.62 14.32 14.09
N ASP A 118 -27.44 13.41 14.55
CA ASP A 118 -28.88 13.69 14.76
C ASP A 118 -29.06 14.73 15.88
N GLU A 119 -29.73 15.82 15.59
CA GLU A 119 -29.87 16.95 16.53
C GLU A 119 -30.77 16.60 17.76
N GLU A 120 -31.65 15.60 17.64
CA GLU A 120 -32.56 15.23 18.72
C GLU A 120 -31.97 14.15 19.63
N THR A 121 -31.32 13.16 19.05
CA THR A 121 -30.80 11.99 19.79
C THR A 121 -29.32 12.11 20.13
N GLY A 122 -28.56 12.95 19.42
CA GLY A 122 -27.10 13.02 19.53
C GLY A 122 -26.37 11.81 18.93
N GLU A 123 -27.06 10.95 18.19
CA GLU A 123 -26.47 9.80 17.51
C GLU A 123 -25.71 10.23 16.24
N ILE A 124 -24.59 9.59 15.98
CA ILE A 124 -23.85 9.81 14.75
C ILE A 124 -24.55 9.05 13.62
N LEU A 125 -25.03 9.79 12.62
CA LEU A 125 -25.74 9.26 11.46
C LEU A 125 -24.78 8.91 10.32
N ASP A 126 -23.71 9.70 10.15
CA ASP A 126 -22.77 9.54 9.04
C ASP A 126 -21.44 10.23 9.35
N TYR A 127 -20.44 9.99 8.50
CA TYR A 127 -19.12 10.64 8.52
C TYR A 127 -18.86 11.31 7.18
N THR A 128 -18.41 12.55 7.20
CA THR A 128 -18.13 13.34 6.01
C THR A 128 -16.78 14.04 6.13
N GLY A 129 -16.26 14.56 5.02
CA GLY A 129 -14.96 15.25 4.98
C GLY A 129 -14.33 15.24 3.59
N ASN A 130 -13.06 15.62 3.52
CA ASN A 130 -12.32 15.60 2.27
C ASN A 130 -11.77 14.19 1.97
N PHE A 131 -12.66 13.25 1.73
CA PHE A 131 -12.38 11.88 1.32
C PHE A 131 -13.59 11.27 0.58
N LEU A 132 -13.36 10.15 -0.12
CA LEU A 132 -14.41 9.28 -0.63
C LEU A 132 -14.32 7.92 0.07
N TYR A 133 -15.47 7.28 0.29
CA TYR A 133 -15.55 5.99 0.97
C TYR A 133 -16.51 5.06 0.26
N VAL A 134 -16.09 3.83 0.01
CA VAL A 134 -16.95 2.74 -0.43
C VAL A 134 -16.58 1.44 0.29
N ASP A 135 -17.55 0.58 0.49
CA ASP A 135 -17.38 -0.69 1.16
C ASP A 135 -18.11 -1.85 0.45
N ARG A 136 -18.35 -2.94 1.18
CA ARG A 136 -19.00 -4.15 0.69
C ARG A 136 -20.49 -3.99 0.37
N GLU A 137 -21.12 -2.90 0.72
CA GLU A 137 -22.50 -2.60 0.30
C GLU A 137 -22.54 -2.20 -1.18
N THR A 138 -21.48 -1.55 -1.65
CA THR A 138 -21.36 -1.08 -3.05
C THR A 138 -20.42 -1.97 -3.88
N ILE A 139 -19.32 -2.43 -3.30
CA ILE A 139 -18.26 -3.19 -3.99
C ILE A 139 -18.39 -4.68 -3.66
N HIS A 140 -18.71 -5.50 -4.64
CA HIS A 140 -18.93 -6.93 -4.47
C HIS A 140 -17.84 -7.79 -5.07
N THR A 141 -17.18 -7.30 -6.14
CA THR A 141 -16.21 -8.04 -6.95
C THR A 141 -14.91 -7.27 -7.18
N ILE A 142 -13.89 -7.97 -7.68
CA ILE A 142 -12.62 -7.37 -8.14
C ILE A 142 -12.90 -6.38 -9.28
N GLU A 143 -13.84 -6.74 -10.16
CA GLU A 143 -14.25 -5.95 -11.30
C GLU A 143 -14.91 -4.63 -10.84
N ASP A 144 -15.73 -4.65 -9.81
CA ASP A 144 -16.34 -3.45 -9.23
C ASP A 144 -15.29 -2.49 -8.68
N VAL A 145 -14.27 -3.02 -7.97
CA VAL A 145 -13.15 -2.18 -7.49
C VAL A 145 -12.45 -1.47 -8.65
N ALA A 146 -12.14 -2.21 -9.70
CA ALA A 146 -11.46 -1.65 -10.86
C ALA A 146 -12.34 -0.62 -11.58
N ALA A 147 -13.63 -0.92 -11.78
CA ALA A 147 -14.61 -0.03 -12.42
C ALA A 147 -14.72 1.28 -11.61
N PHE A 148 -14.86 1.21 -10.30
CA PHE A 148 -14.94 2.38 -9.42
C PHE A 148 -13.70 3.28 -9.53
N ILE A 149 -12.50 2.70 -9.50
CA ILE A 149 -11.25 3.46 -9.68
C ILE A 149 -11.21 4.15 -11.06
N LEU A 150 -11.56 3.43 -12.12
CA LEU A 150 -11.52 3.96 -13.48
C LEU A 150 -12.56 5.05 -13.70
N ASP A 151 -13.73 4.93 -13.10
CA ASP A 151 -14.81 5.91 -13.17
C ASP A 151 -14.38 7.25 -12.54
N LEU A 152 -13.77 7.22 -11.34
CA LEU A 152 -13.26 8.44 -10.71
C LEU A 152 -12.12 9.09 -11.52
N ILE A 153 -11.25 8.30 -12.14
CA ILE A 153 -10.22 8.83 -13.05
C ILE A 153 -10.85 9.44 -14.31
N ASP A 154 -11.96 8.91 -14.78
CA ASP A 154 -12.68 9.50 -15.93
C ASP A 154 -13.45 10.77 -15.52
N GLU A 155 -13.95 10.89 -14.28
CA GLU A 155 -14.49 12.14 -13.73
C GLU A 155 -13.42 13.25 -13.61
N GLN A 156 -12.16 12.90 -13.27
CA GLN A 156 -11.05 13.85 -13.34
C GLN A 156 -10.84 14.41 -14.75
N LYS A 157 -10.90 13.57 -15.80
CA LYS A 157 -10.73 14.03 -17.18
C LYS A 157 -11.84 14.97 -17.63
N LYS A 158 -13.06 14.78 -17.11
CA LYS A 158 -14.21 15.68 -17.34
C LYS A 158 -14.14 16.94 -16.50
N MET A 159 -13.14 17.09 -15.63
CA MET A 159 -13.01 18.18 -14.66
C MET A 159 -14.13 18.23 -13.62
N ASN A 160 -14.87 17.15 -13.41
CA ASN A 160 -15.87 17.03 -12.36
C ASN A 160 -15.23 16.75 -10.99
N LEU A 161 -14.04 16.15 -11.00
CA LEU A 161 -13.24 15.84 -9.81
C LEU A 161 -11.80 16.36 -10.00
N PRO A 162 -11.56 17.69 -9.93
CA PRO A 162 -10.28 18.29 -10.31
C PRO A 162 -9.25 18.26 -9.18
N VAL A 163 -8.94 17.07 -8.66
CA VAL A 163 -7.97 16.84 -7.56
C VAL A 163 -7.14 15.57 -7.82
N ASP A 164 -5.95 15.50 -7.24
CA ASP A 164 -5.17 14.26 -7.22
C ASP A 164 -5.87 13.21 -6.33
N LEU A 165 -5.85 11.94 -6.72
CA LEU A 165 -6.50 10.87 -5.97
C LEU A 165 -5.49 9.88 -5.41
N MET A 166 -5.71 9.48 -4.16
CA MET A 166 -5.02 8.37 -3.53
C MET A 166 -6.04 7.28 -3.19
N PHE A 167 -6.10 6.25 -4.03
CA PHE A 167 -6.93 5.07 -3.79
C PHE A 167 -6.28 4.19 -2.73
N LEU A 168 -7.05 3.81 -1.72
CA LEU A 168 -6.63 3.09 -0.52
C LEU A 168 -7.48 1.83 -0.37
N TRP A 169 -7.00 0.70 -0.88
CA TRP A 169 -7.79 -0.54 -0.90
C TRP A 169 -7.40 -1.50 0.23
N ASP A 170 -8.27 -1.68 1.19
CA ASP A 170 -8.15 -2.67 2.30
C ASP A 170 -9.28 -3.71 2.21
N SER A 171 -9.09 -4.90 1.66
CA SER A 171 -7.86 -5.46 1.13
C SER A 171 -8.09 -6.35 -0.09
N ILE A 172 -7.03 -6.58 -0.85
CA ILE A 172 -7.01 -7.58 -1.91
C ILE A 172 -7.37 -8.96 -1.34
N GLY A 173 -8.17 -9.73 -2.09
CA GLY A 173 -8.59 -11.08 -1.70
C GLY A 173 -9.71 -11.13 -0.66
N SER A 174 -10.28 -9.99 -0.24
CA SER A 174 -11.53 -9.93 0.51
C SER A 174 -12.76 -9.93 -0.40
N VAL A 175 -12.58 -9.66 -1.70
CA VAL A 175 -13.60 -9.74 -2.74
C VAL A 175 -13.26 -10.83 -3.76
N PRO A 176 -14.25 -11.62 -4.23
CA PRO A 176 -14.09 -12.57 -5.32
C PRO A 176 -14.18 -11.85 -6.69
N CYS A 177 -13.81 -12.52 -7.77
CA CYS A 177 -14.17 -12.06 -9.11
C CYS A 177 -15.63 -12.40 -9.46
N GLU A 178 -16.21 -11.74 -10.46
CA GLU A 178 -17.57 -11.99 -10.94
C GLU A 178 -17.80 -13.48 -11.29
N MET A 179 -16.84 -14.14 -11.93
CA MET A 179 -16.96 -15.54 -12.31
C MET A 179 -17.09 -16.45 -11.08
N SER A 180 -16.36 -16.13 -10.00
CA SER A 180 -16.49 -16.84 -8.72
C SER A 180 -17.86 -16.66 -8.10
N VAL A 181 -18.42 -15.45 -8.16
CA VAL A 181 -19.79 -15.16 -7.70
C VAL A 181 -20.84 -15.92 -8.54
N LYS A 182 -20.77 -15.79 -9.85
CA LYS A 182 -21.73 -16.44 -10.80
C LYS A 182 -21.73 -17.97 -10.69
N SER A 183 -20.57 -18.57 -10.42
CA SER A 183 -20.45 -20.04 -10.29
C SER A 183 -20.67 -20.54 -8.86
N ASN A 184 -20.85 -19.66 -7.88
CA ASN A 184 -20.89 -19.96 -6.46
C ASN A 184 -19.67 -20.81 -5.98
N LYS A 185 -18.50 -20.54 -6.59
CA LYS A 185 -17.23 -21.20 -6.27
C LYS A 185 -16.13 -20.17 -6.12
N ASN A 186 -15.50 -20.10 -4.95
CA ASN A 186 -14.33 -19.27 -4.77
C ASN A 186 -13.09 -19.96 -5.38
N ASN A 187 -12.74 -19.55 -6.59
CA ASN A 187 -11.59 -20.10 -7.33
C ASN A 187 -10.45 -19.07 -7.37
N ASN A 188 -9.33 -19.42 -6.78
CA ASN A 188 -8.17 -18.53 -6.71
C ASN A 188 -7.55 -18.22 -8.07
N GLU A 189 -7.62 -19.13 -9.03
CA GLU A 189 -7.10 -18.92 -10.39
C GLU A 189 -7.96 -17.89 -11.15
N TRP A 190 -9.28 -17.95 -11.00
CA TRP A 190 -10.19 -16.97 -11.59
C TRP A 190 -9.99 -15.59 -10.95
N ASN A 191 -9.84 -15.53 -9.62
CA ASN A 191 -9.55 -14.28 -8.93
C ASN A 191 -8.20 -13.69 -9.37
N ALA A 192 -7.16 -14.51 -9.52
CA ALA A 192 -5.86 -14.06 -10.02
C ALA A 192 -5.93 -13.58 -11.48
N GLY A 193 -6.71 -14.26 -12.33
CA GLY A 193 -6.98 -13.87 -13.71
C GLY A 193 -7.69 -12.51 -13.80
N ALA A 194 -8.74 -12.31 -13.00
CA ALA A 194 -9.45 -11.04 -12.91
C ALA A 194 -8.53 -9.91 -12.43
N MET A 195 -7.73 -10.14 -11.37
CA MET A 195 -6.74 -9.18 -10.90
C MET A 195 -5.75 -8.78 -11.99
N SER A 196 -5.18 -9.75 -12.72
CA SER A 196 -4.24 -9.47 -13.81
C SER A 196 -4.91 -8.67 -14.94
N THR A 197 -6.13 -9.01 -15.31
CA THR A 197 -6.84 -8.33 -16.39
C THR A 197 -7.26 -6.92 -16.00
N GLN A 198 -7.89 -6.74 -14.85
CA GLN A 198 -8.45 -5.46 -14.44
C GLN A 198 -7.35 -4.49 -13.94
N PHE A 199 -6.45 -4.98 -13.12
CA PHE A 199 -5.42 -4.11 -12.53
C PHE A 199 -4.16 -4.05 -13.39
N GLY A 200 -3.62 -5.17 -13.87
CA GLY A 200 -2.41 -5.19 -14.69
C GLY A 200 -2.57 -4.43 -16.01
N ASN A 201 -3.68 -4.62 -16.71
CA ASN A 201 -3.88 -4.00 -18.01
C ASN A 201 -4.59 -2.63 -17.95
N ASN A 202 -5.62 -2.48 -17.09
CA ASN A 202 -6.48 -1.30 -17.12
C ASN A 202 -6.06 -0.25 -16.07
N VAL A 203 -6.15 -0.58 -14.78
CA VAL A 203 -5.87 0.37 -13.69
C VAL A 203 -4.41 0.80 -13.69
N ASN A 204 -3.46 -0.14 -13.84
CA ASN A 204 -2.03 0.16 -13.88
C ASN A 204 -1.67 1.15 -15.00
N GLN A 205 -2.25 0.96 -16.19
CA GLN A 205 -2.05 1.89 -17.29
C GLN A 205 -2.52 3.33 -16.93
N ARG A 206 -3.69 3.46 -16.32
CA ARG A 206 -4.25 4.77 -15.93
C ARG A 206 -3.41 5.45 -14.84
N ILE A 207 -3.01 4.71 -13.82
CA ILE A 207 -2.11 5.20 -12.76
C ILE A 207 -0.79 5.65 -13.37
N THR A 208 -0.14 4.83 -14.20
CA THR A 208 1.13 5.16 -14.83
C THR A 208 1.03 6.40 -15.74
N LEU A 209 -0.04 6.52 -16.52
CA LEU A 209 -0.25 7.67 -17.41
C LEU A 209 -0.48 8.98 -16.64
N SER A 210 -1.02 8.94 -15.43
CA SER A 210 -1.23 10.12 -14.60
C SER A 210 0.08 10.82 -14.18
N ARG A 211 1.22 10.12 -14.28
CA ARG A 211 2.56 10.67 -14.01
C ARG A 211 3.14 11.50 -15.15
N LYS A 212 2.56 11.49 -16.32
CA LYS A 212 3.06 12.30 -17.43
C LYS A 212 2.88 13.79 -17.16
N GLU A 213 3.84 14.63 -17.57
CA GLU A 213 3.73 16.09 -17.44
C GLU A 213 2.44 16.65 -18.07
N SER A 214 1.92 15.99 -19.11
CA SER A 214 0.66 16.38 -19.76
C SER A 214 -0.60 16.02 -18.97
N SER A 215 -0.48 15.21 -17.93
CA SER A 215 -1.63 14.91 -17.06
C SER A 215 -1.78 15.99 -15.99
N PRO A 216 -2.97 16.61 -15.85
CA PRO A 216 -3.19 17.61 -14.82
C PRO A 216 -3.16 17.01 -13.41
N PHE A 217 -3.52 15.75 -13.27
CA PHE A 217 -3.63 15.07 -11.98
C PHE A 217 -2.68 13.87 -11.89
N THR A 218 -2.31 13.52 -10.65
CA THR A 218 -1.51 12.34 -10.33
C THR A 218 -2.34 11.39 -9.46
N ASN A 219 -2.46 10.13 -9.89
CA ASN A 219 -3.24 9.12 -9.19
C ASN A 219 -2.33 8.06 -8.61
N THR A 220 -2.58 7.66 -7.37
CA THR A 220 -1.80 6.66 -6.63
C THR A 220 -2.73 5.56 -6.15
N LEU A 221 -2.32 4.31 -6.19
CA LEU A 221 -3.06 3.19 -5.65
C LEU A 221 -2.24 2.48 -4.59
N VAL A 222 -2.73 2.47 -3.35
CA VAL A 222 -2.15 1.74 -2.23
C VAL A 222 -3.06 0.57 -1.89
N CYS A 223 -2.55 -0.65 -1.99
CA CYS A 223 -3.32 -1.85 -1.71
C CYS A 223 -2.76 -2.60 -0.52
N ILE A 224 -3.63 -3.08 0.35
CA ILE A 224 -3.27 -4.05 1.38
C ILE A 224 -3.48 -5.47 0.86
N ASN A 225 -2.47 -6.34 1.06
CA ASN A 225 -2.61 -7.77 0.79
C ASN A 225 -2.21 -8.61 2.00
N LYS A 226 -3.10 -9.50 2.41
CA LYS A 226 -2.79 -10.50 3.43
C LYS A 226 -1.99 -11.64 2.82
N VAL A 227 -1.03 -12.11 3.58
CA VAL A 227 -0.20 -13.27 3.23
C VAL A 227 -0.45 -14.40 4.21
N TRP A 228 -0.13 -15.61 3.77
CA TRP A 228 0.02 -16.76 4.64
C TRP A 228 1.31 -17.48 4.31
N THR A 229 1.82 -18.19 5.27
CA THR A 229 3.03 -18.99 5.09
C THR A 229 2.67 -20.36 4.54
N GLN A 230 3.18 -20.69 3.36
CA GLN A 230 3.13 -22.02 2.82
C GLN A 230 4.27 -22.85 3.42
N LYS A 231 3.92 -23.97 4.06
CA LYS A 231 4.93 -24.91 4.55
C LYS A 231 5.73 -25.49 3.39
N PRO A 232 7.04 -25.69 3.56
CA PRO A 232 7.85 -26.30 2.52
C PRO A 232 7.40 -27.72 2.20
N ALA A 233 7.53 -28.11 0.94
CA ALA A 233 7.19 -29.46 0.48
C ALA A 233 8.14 -30.55 1.03
N THR A 234 9.34 -30.15 1.47
CA THR A 234 10.35 -31.04 2.07
C THR A 234 10.79 -30.51 3.43
N PRO A 235 11.25 -31.38 4.36
CA PRO A 235 11.70 -30.96 5.68
C PRO A 235 12.85 -29.94 5.68
N MET A 236 13.65 -29.89 4.62
CA MET A 236 14.78 -28.96 4.46
C MET A 236 14.42 -27.73 3.60
N GLY A 237 13.18 -27.63 3.11
CA GLY A 237 12.73 -26.51 2.31
C GLY A 237 12.45 -25.28 3.16
N GLN A 238 12.54 -24.08 2.54
CA GLN A 238 12.20 -22.84 3.20
C GLN A 238 10.69 -22.54 3.07
N PRO A 239 10.06 -21.97 4.10
CA PRO A 239 8.68 -21.50 4.01
C PRO A 239 8.58 -20.34 3.00
N LYS A 240 7.44 -20.27 2.28
CA LYS A 240 7.19 -19.19 1.31
C LYS A 240 6.00 -18.37 1.73
N LEU A 241 6.10 -17.04 1.55
CA LEU A 241 4.96 -16.13 1.67
C LEU A 241 4.09 -16.22 0.42
N MET A 242 2.82 -16.52 0.64
CA MET A 242 1.81 -16.60 -0.42
C MET A 242 0.84 -15.41 -0.28
N ASN A 243 0.59 -14.71 -1.36
CA ASN A 243 -0.34 -13.59 -1.40
C ASN A 243 -1.78 -14.11 -1.55
N LYS A 244 -2.72 -13.57 -0.77
CA LYS A 244 -4.14 -13.84 -0.96
C LYS A 244 -4.59 -13.20 -2.29
N GLY A 245 -5.26 -13.94 -3.17
CA GLY A 245 -5.62 -13.48 -4.51
C GLY A 245 -4.50 -13.57 -5.56
N GLY A 246 -3.40 -14.30 -5.25
CA GLY A 246 -2.30 -14.56 -6.18
C GLY A 246 -1.24 -13.45 -6.23
N PHE A 247 -0.33 -13.57 -7.19
CA PHE A 247 0.83 -12.68 -7.32
C PHE A 247 0.63 -11.52 -8.32
N ALA A 248 -0.50 -11.40 -8.99
CA ALA A 248 -0.71 -10.39 -10.03
C ALA A 248 -0.36 -8.98 -9.53
N MET A 249 -0.94 -8.55 -8.41
CA MET A 249 -0.66 -7.22 -7.84
C MET A 249 0.78 -7.06 -7.35
N TRP A 250 1.44 -8.13 -6.93
CA TRP A 250 2.85 -8.07 -6.58
C TRP A 250 3.73 -7.80 -7.81
N PHE A 251 3.40 -8.39 -8.96
CA PHE A 251 4.13 -8.12 -10.21
C PHE A 251 3.87 -6.70 -10.72
N ASP A 252 2.65 -6.21 -10.61
CA ASP A 252 2.24 -4.89 -11.11
C ASP A 252 2.67 -3.74 -10.20
N ALA A 253 2.79 -3.97 -8.88
CA ALA A 253 3.24 -2.96 -7.94
C ALA A 253 4.67 -2.50 -8.26
N THR A 254 4.89 -1.19 -8.26
CA THR A 254 6.21 -0.56 -8.41
C THR A 254 6.98 -0.56 -7.09
N PHE A 255 6.25 -0.54 -5.98
CA PHE A 255 6.79 -0.46 -4.63
C PHE A 255 6.05 -1.44 -3.71
N VAL A 256 6.80 -2.30 -3.01
CA VAL A 256 6.22 -3.32 -2.13
C VAL A 256 6.87 -3.25 -0.76
N ILE A 257 6.04 -3.11 0.27
CA ILE A 257 6.46 -3.15 1.67
C ILE A 257 5.86 -4.39 2.32
N THR A 258 6.71 -5.20 2.96
CA THR A 258 6.27 -6.36 3.73
C THR A 258 6.35 -6.05 5.23
N PHE A 259 5.27 -6.36 5.93
CA PHE A 259 5.11 -6.24 7.37
C PHE A 259 5.11 -7.61 8.03
N GLY A 260 5.92 -7.78 9.07
CA GLY A 260 6.08 -9.05 9.78
C GLY A 260 7.17 -9.92 9.16
N ASN A 261 7.22 -11.18 9.56
CA ASN A 261 8.20 -12.18 9.11
C ASN A 261 7.60 -13.14 8.08
N VAL A 262 8.46 -13.89 7.38
CA VAL A 262 8.03 -14.94 6.45
C VAL A 262 7.28 -16.06 7.17
N ALA A 263 7.78 -16.49 8.33
CA ALA A 263 7.24 -17.64 9.05
C ALA A 263 5.98 -17.33 9.87
N ASN A 264 5.83 -16.08 10.34
CA ASN A 264 4.75 -15.67 11.24
C ASN A 264 4.57 -14.14 11.19
N ALA A 265 3.62 -13.62 11.98
CA ALA A 265 3.42 -12.17 12.09
C ALA A 265 4.66 -11.43 12.60
N GLY A 266 5.52 -12.08 13.38
CA GLY A 266 6.75 -11.50 13.93
C GLY A 266 6.53 -10.27 14.80
N THR A 267 5.33 -10.13 15.37
CA THR A 267 4.99 -9.02 16.25
C THR A 267 5.24 -9.39 17.71
N SER A 268 5.76 -8.44 18.47
CA SER A 268 5.81 -8.53 19.93
C SER A 268 4.98 -7.42 20.56
N LYS A 269 4.32 -7.75 21.69
CA LYS A 269 3.38 -6.86 22.37
C LYS A 269 4.12 -5.96 23.35
N ILE A 270 3.75 -4.68 23.33
CA ILE A 270 4.18 -3.73 24.38
C ILE A 270 2.96 -3.50 25.26
N LYS A 271 3.14 -3.78 26.56
CA LYS A 271 2.07 -3.76 27.54
C LYS A 271 2.28 -2.68 28.59
N ALA A 272 1.18 -2.21 29.15
CA ALA A 272 1.15 -1.39 30.35
C ALA A 272 0.40 -2.14 31.45
N ILE A 273 0.75 -1.90 32.72
CA ILE A 273 -0.02 -2.39 33.86
C ILE A 273 -1.00 -1.30 34.31
N LYS A 274 -2.25 -1.69 34.50
CA LYS A 274 -3.29 -0.89 35.12
C LYS A 274 -4.07 -1.76 36.11
N ASP A 275 -4.15 -1.31 37.36
CA ASP A 275 -4.90 -2.01 38.42
C ASP A 275 -4.56 -3.51 38.50
N GLY A 276 -3.28 -3.85 38.34
CA GLY A 276 -2.78 -5.22 38.29
C GLY A 276 -3.09 -6.00 37.01
N LYS A 277 -3.76 -5.38 36.01
CA LYS A 277 -4.06 -5.98 34.70
C LYS A 277 -3.09 -5.49 33.65
N GLN A 278 -2.61 -6.40 32.81
CA GLN A 278 -1.80 -6.06 31.65
C GLN A 278 -2.70 -5.63 30.48
N VAL A 279 -2.41 -4.46 29.92
CA VAL A 279 -3.10 -3.90 28.76
C VAL A 279 -2.10 -3.73 27.63
N GLU A 280 -2.34 -4.40 26.51
CA GLU A 280 -1.56 -4.20 25.29
C GLU A 280 -1.90 -2.86 24.66
N PHE A 281 -0.93 -1.99 24.41
CA PHE A 281 -1.16 -0.68 23.80
C PHE A 281 -0.36 -0.43 22.52
N ALA A 282 0.67 -1.22 22.26
CA ALA A 282 1.50 -1.11 21.07
C ALA A 282 2.07 -2.47 20.69
N LYS A 283 2.57 -2.57 19.46
CA LYS A 283 3.23 -3.78 18.95
C LYS A 283 4.52 -3.39 18.22
N ARG A 284 5.58 -4.12 18.46
CA ARG A 284 6.75 -4.11 17.58
C ARG A 284 6.46 -4.95 16.36
N THR A 285 6.85 -4.48 15.19
CA THR A 285 6.73 -5.22 13.93
C THR A 285 7.96 -5.02 13.07
N ASN A 286 8.34 -6.02 12.32
CA ASN A 286 9.35 -5.88 11.29
C ASN A 286 8.73 -5.31 10.03
N ILE A 287 9.46 -4.43 9.34
CA ILE A 287 9.09 -3.90 8.04
C ILE A 287 10.27 -3.97 7.08
N GLN A 288 9.99 -4.23 5.82
CA GLN A 288 11.01 -4.24 4.78
C GLN A 288 10.47 -3.81 3.43
N ILE A 289 11.33 -3.22 2.60
CA ILE A 289 11.05 -2.97 1.19
C ILE A 289 11.49 -4.19 0.39
N ASP A 290 10.54 -4.95 -0.15
CA ASP A 290 10.82 -6.11 -0.99
C ASP A 290 11.01 -5.75 -2.46
N LYS A 291 10.38 -4.67 -2.91
CA LYS A 291 10.43 -4.22 -4.29
C LYS A 291 10.42 -2.70 -4.35
N ASN A 292 11.38 -2.13 -5.06
CA ASN A 292 11.48 -0.70 -5.28
C ASN A 292 12.05 -0.41 -6.68
N HIS A 293 11.16 -0.18 -7.63
CA HIS A 293 11.54 0.16 -9.00
C HIS A 293 11.71 1.68 -9.23
N ILE A 294 11.71 2.49 -8.17
CA ILE A 294 11.85 3.94 -8.26
C ILE A 294 13.31 4.34 -8.13
N ASN A 295 13.96 3.95 -7.04
CA ASN A 295 15.36 4.28 -6.76
C ASN A 295 16.21 3.07 -6.33
N GLY A 296 15.63 1.87 -6.28
CA GLY A 296 16.34 0.63 -5.97
C GLY A 296 16.71 0.45 -4.49
N VAL A 297 16.37 1.39 -3.60
CA VAL A 297 16.65 1.26 -2.16
C VAL A 297 15.80 0.14 -1.58
N GLN A 298 16.45 -0.83 -0.94
CA GLN A 298 15.82 -1.91 -0.19
C GLN A 298 16.42 -1.95 1.20
N THR A 299 15.58 -1.75 2.20
CA THR A 299 15.96 -1.71 3.61
C THR A 299 14.97 -2.51 4.43
N LYS A 300 15.39 -2.90 5.62
CA LYS A 300 14.57 -3.59 6.61
C LYS A 300 14.90 -3.10 8.01
N GLY A 301 13.93 -3.20 8.89
CA GLY A 301 14.13 -2.89 10.29
C GLY A 301 12.90 -3.14 11.13
N ARG A 302 12.92 -2.66 12.34
CA ARG A 302 11.83 -2.78 13.31
C ARG A 302 11.23 -1.42 13.61
N ILE A 303 9.92 -1.40 13.81
CA ILE A 303 9.14 -0.21 14.11
C ILE A 303 8.08 -0.57 15.16
N VAL A 304 7.63 0.40 15.94
CA VAL A 304 6.53 0.22 16.88
C VAL A 304 5.25 0.80 16.30
N MET A 305 4.24 -0.02 16.19
CA MET A 305 2.88 0.36 15.84
C MET A 305 2.09 0.73 17.10
N THR A 306 1.54 1.92 17.12
CA THR A 306 0.67 2.44 18.19
C THR A 306 -0.72 2.78 17.62
N PRO A 307 -1.74 3.04 18.45
CA PRO A 307 -3.03 3.57 18.00
C PRO A 307 -2.96 4.91 17.23
N HIS A 308 -1.88 5.69 17.41
CA HIS A 308 -1.69 7.00 16.78
C HIS A 308 -0.68 6.98 15.62
N GLY A 309 -0.26 5.79 15.17
CA GLY A 309 0.71 5.64 14.09
C GLY A 309 2.00 4.95 14.52
N PHE A 310 3.02 5.03 13.67
CA PHE A 310 4.30 4.40 13.95
C PHE A 310 5.24 5.34 14.72
N ILE A 311 6.00 4.74 15.64
CA ILE A 311 7.10 5.38 16.34
C ILE A 311 8.36 4.52 16.25
N ASN A 312 9.53 5.11 16.52
CA ASN A 312 10.80 4.39 16.56
C ASN A 312 10.81 3.33 17.68
N ASP A 313 11.48 2.20 17.43
CA ASP A 313 11.62 1.11 18.41
C ASP A 313 12.78 1.40 19.37
N ASP A 314 12.62 2.43 20.18
CA ASP A 314 13.55 2.81 21.23
C ASP A 314 12.83 3.36 22.48
N GLU A 315 13.50 3.32 23.63
CA GLU A 315 12.92 3.78 24.89
C GLU A 315 12.54 5.26 24.91
N LYS A 316 13.27 6.11 24.17
CA LYS A 316 13.01 7.55 24.12
C LYS A 316 11.69 7.81 23.41
N ALA A 317 11.47 7.16 22.27
CA ALA A 317 10.21 7.26 21.51
C ALA A 317 9.03 6.74 22.32
N LEU A 318 9.17 5.61 23.01
CA LEU A 318 8.12 5.06 23.88
C LEU A 318 7.80 5.99 25.06
N LYS A 319 8.80 6.56 25.71
CA LYS A 319 8.59 7.54 26.80
C LYS A 319 7.92 8.81 26.30
N GLN A 320 8.33 9.30 25.12
CA GLN A 320 7.75 10.49 24.52
C GLN A 320 6.28 10.22 24.12
N TYR A 321 6.00 9.09 23.46
CA TYR A 321 4.65 8.67 23.11
C TYR A 321 3.72 8.62 24.36
N LYS A 322 4.18 8.02 25.46
CA LYS A 322 3.43 8.00 26.73
C LYS A 322 3.10 9.40 27.22
N LYS A 323 4.06 10.33 27.10
CA LYS A 323 3.89 11.72 27.55
C LYS A 323 2.87 12.46 26.69
N ASP A 324 2.98 12.33 25.36
CA ASP A 324 2.17 13.08 24.40
C ASP A 324 0.70 12.61 24.40
N HIS A 325 0.46 11.33 24.68
CA HIS A 325 -0.87 10.71 24.64
C HIS A 325 -1.40 10.33 26.04
N THR A 326 -0.91 10.98 27.10
CA THR A 326 -1.33 10.67 28.48
C THR A 326 -2.85 10.80 28.69
N ALA A 327 -3.49 11.81 28.10
CA ALA A 327 -4.94 12.03 28.24
C ALA A 327 -5.76 10.91 27.59
N ASP A 328 -5.36 10.48 26.39
CA ASP A 328 -6.03 9.40 25.66
C ASP A 328 -5.88 8.06 26.38
N TRP A 329 -4.68 7.81 26.92
CA TRP A 329 -4.42 6.62 27.70
C TRP A 329 -5.16 6.62 29.05
N LYS A 330 -5.28 7.77 29.71
CA LYS A 330 -6.12 7.90 30.92
C LYS A 330 -7.58 7.57 30.61
N LYS A 331 -8.11 8.01 29.48
CA LYS A 331 -9.49 7.72 29.03
C LYS A 331 -9.66 6.23 28.70
N ILE A 332 -8.74 5.63 27.94
CA ILE A 332 -8.80 4.23 27.50
C ILE A 332 -8.53 3.27 28.67
N LEU A 333 -7.54 3.57 29.49
CA LEU A 333 -7.11 2.74 30.62
C LEU A 333 -7.77 3.12 31.94
N GLY A 334 -8.49 4.26 32.01
CA GLY A 334 -9.27 4.75 33.17
C GLY A 334 -8.44 5.03 34.43
N GLY A 335 -7.16 5.37 34.34
CA GLY A 335 -6.30 5.58 35.51
C GLY A 335 -5.13 6.52 35.29
N GLU A 336 -4.51 6.99 36.38
CA GLU A 336 -3.51 8.07 36.33
C GLU A 336 -2.09 7.59 35.98
N ASP A 337 -1.73 6.35 36.31
CA ASP A 337 -0.38 5.84 36.03
C ASP A 337 -0.42 4.43 35.45
N PHE A 338 0.31 4.24 34.35
CA PHE A 338 0.64 2.94 33.82
C PHE A 338 2.15 2.81 33.63
N ASN A 339 2.68 1.64 33.95
CA ASN A 339 4.08 1.29 33.73
C ASN A 339 4.19 0.45 32.47
N ILE A 340 5.13 0.82 31.57
CA ILE A 340 5.44 0.03 30.40
C ILE A 340 6.20 -1.20 30.81
N ILE A 341 5.71 -2.38 30.45
CA ILE A 341 6.42 -3.66 30.62
C ILE A 341 6.75 -4.15 29.21
N GLU A 342 8.01 -4.40 28.97
CA GLU A 342 8.46 -5.13 27.79
C GLU A 342 8.42 -6.62 28.12
N GLU A 343 7.64 -7.41 27.34
CA GLU A 343 7.84 -8.84 27.36
C GLU A 343 9.09 -9.16 26.54
N ASP A 344 10.04 -9.87 27.14
CA ASP A 344 11.18 -10.45 26.43
C ASP A 344 10.62 -11.36 25.33
N SER A 345 10.62 -10.83 24.11
CA SER A 345 10.37 -11.66 22.94
C SER A 345 11.59 -12.52 22.71
N PRO A 346 11.44 -13.80 22.34
CA PRO A 346 12.57 -14.56 21.85
C PRO A 346 13.24 -13.74 20.74
N GLU A 347 14.57 -13.59 20.82
CA GLU A 347 15.37 -12.83 19.85
C GLU A 347 14.88 -13.16 18.45
N MET A 348 14.29 -12.17 17.78
CA MET A 348 13.85 -12.34 16.41
C MET A 348 15.09 -12.34 15.55
N ASP A 349 15.40 -13.50 15.02
CA ASP A 349 16.52 -13.71 14.12
C ASP A 349 16.34 -12.85 12.87
N ILE A 350 17.04 -11.71 12.83
CA ILE A 350 17.00 -10.77 11.71
C ILE A 350 17.55 -11.46 10.44
N GLU A 351 18.33 -12.51 10.60
CA GLU A 351 18.87 -13.31 9.50
C GLU A 351 17.78 -14.11 8.75
N SER A 352 16.61 -14.32 9.36
CA SER A 352 15.49 -15.00 8.68
C SER A 352 14.90 -14.25 7.49
N PHE A 353 15.30 -13.01 7.26
CA PHE A 353 14.96 -12.22 6.06
C PHE A 353 15.99 -12.34 4.93
N ALA A 354 17.15 -12.92 5.20
CA ALA A 354 18.17 -13.08 4.19
C ALA A 354 17.87 -14.29 3.30
N GLU A 355 18.00 -14.07 2.01
CA GLU A 355 18.03 -15.03 0.92
C GLU A 355 16.66 -15.49 0.37
N GLU A 356 16.12 -14.70 -0.59
CA GLU A 356 15.39 -15.31 -1.70
C GLU A 356 16.45 -15.93 -2.66
N PRO A 357 16.38 -17.22 -2.97
CA PRO A 357 17.17 -17.75 -4.09
C PRO A 357 16.60 -17.20 -5.39
N GLN A 358 17.51 -16.83 -6.28
CA GLN A 358 17.27 -16.37 -7.65
C GLN A 358 16.40 -17.33 -8.45
#